data_d0a425b8befc56935302060a0c7043e7
#
_entry.id   d0a425b8befc56935302060a0c7043e7
#
_cell.length_a   1.000
_cell.length_b   1.000
_cell.length_c   1.000
_cell.angle_alpha   90.00
_cell.angle_beta   90.00
_cell.angle_gamma   90.00
#
_symmetry.space_group_name_H-M   'P 1'
#
loop_
_entity.id
_entity.type
_entity.pdbx_description
1 polymer ?
#
loop_
_entity_poly.entity_id
_entity_poly.type
_entity_poly.pdbx_seq_one_letter_code
_entity_poly.pdbx_strand_id
1 'polypeptide(L)'
;NVREALHIVSGRDKDRLFFQEQDKVAELLGYQDADLLMSDVAQAARTVDYILDSTWYRLAHKGRDGGGRFLRKIRSTTLSRDIAVSNREVVIGLDADFSLDPVIGLRAAASAAQLGLPISMDSLARLGESLSSGIGALPNPWPREARENLISLIGAGSAMVQIFEALDQEEIIFHWIPEWKSVRSLPQRNVLHRHTVDRHMVETAVHAAALTRQVHRPDLLLFSALFHDIGKGSEEDHSERGERLIAPIAARIGF
;
A
#
# COMPACT_ATOMS: atom_id res chain seq x y z
N ASN A 1 -18.83 -19.42 -4.28
CA ASN A 1 -18.39 -18.32 -5.14
C ASN A 1 -19.37 -17.14 -5.04
N VAL A 2 -18.87 -15.90 -4.84
CA VAL A 2 -19.73 -14.70 -4.65
C VAL A 2 -20.68 -14.48 -5.82
N ARG A 3 -20.22 -14.69 -7.06
CA ARG A 3 -21.04 -14.56 -8.27
C ARG A 3 -22.22 -15.54 -8.29
N GLU A 4 -22.00 -16.79 -7.96
CA GLU A 4 -23.05 -17.81 -7.89
C GLU A 4 -24.07 -17.49 -6.78
N ALA A 5 -23.59 -17.09 -5.60
CA ALA A 5 -24.46 -16.66 -4.51
C ALA A 5 -25.32 -15.45 -4.91
N LEU A 6 -24.74 -14.48 -5.63
CA LEU A 6 -25.47 -13.34 -6.16
C LEU A 6 -26.57 -13.77 -7.15
N HIS A 7 -26.28 -14.71 -8.07
CA HIS A 7 -27.29 -15.25 -9.01
C HIS A 7 -28.43 -15.96 -8.29
N ILE A 8 -28.11 -16.74 -7.24
CA ILE A 8 -29.13 -17.40 -6.41
C ILE A 8 -30.00 -16.37 -5.70
N VAL A 9 -29.39 -15.39 -5.00
CA VAL A 9 -30.12 -14.36 -4.24
C VAL A 9 -30.96 -13.45 -5.12
N SER A 10 -30.42 -13.05 -6.28
CA SER A 10 -31.10 -12.11 -7.18
C SER A 10 -32.09 -12.78 -8.12
N GLY A 11 -32.00 -14.10 -8.32
CA GLY A 11 -32.76 -14.84 -9.33
C GLY A 11 -32.46 -14.41 -10.76
N ARG A 12 -31.34 -13.77 -11.01
CA ARG A 12 -30.94 -13.18 -12.29
C ARG A 12 -29.45 -13.39 -12.55
N ASP A 13 -29.09 -13.56 -13.81
CA ASP A 13 -27.70 -13.60 -14.27
C ASP A 13 -27.15 -12.16 -14.38
N LYS A 14 -26.64 -11.64 -13.26
CA LYS A 14 -26.03 -10.32 -13.18
C LYS A 14 -24.76 -10.36 -12.34
N ASP A 15 -23.81 -9.48 -12.69
CA ASP A 15 -22.47 -9.45 -12.10
C ASP A 15 -22.24 -8.21 -11.19
N ARG A 16 -23.31 -7.48 -10.86
CA ARG A 16 -23.23 -6.32 -9.98
C ARG A 16 -23.92 -6.60 -8.65
N LEU A 17 -23.13 -6.66 -7.59
CA LEU A 17 -23.60 -6.83 -6.22
C LEU A 17 -24.03 -5.49 -5.65
N PHE A 18 -25.34 -5.23 -5.64
CA PHE A 18 -25.90 -4.02 -5.08
C PHE A 18 -26.00 -4.12 -3.55
N PHE A 19 -26.02 -2.97 -2.89
CA PHE A 19 -26.06 -2.86 -1.43
C PHE A 19 -27.14 -3.71 -0.77
N GLN A 20 -28.38 -3.69 -1.31
CA GLN A 20 -29.51 -4.46 -0.77
C GLN A 20 -29.39 -5.99 -0.90
N GLU A 21 -28.40 -6.49 -1.64
CA GLU A 21 -28.17 -7.92 -1.83
C GLU A 21 -26.99 -8.42 -1.00
N GLN A 22 -26.13 -7.50 -0.53
CA GLN A 22 -24.89 -7.86 0.15
C GLN A 22 -25.15 -8.69 1.41
N ASP A 23 -26.11 -8.31 2.25
CA ASP A 23 -26.42 -9.05 3.48
C ASP A 23 -26.88 -10.50 3.19
N LYS A 24 -27.75 -10.69 2.20
CA LYS A 24 -28.22 -12.04 1.80
C LYS A 24 -27.13 -12.89 1.17
N VAL A 25 -26.24 -12.27 0.38
CA VAL A 25 -25.11 -12.97 -0.21
C VAL A 25 -24.10 -13.35 0.87
N ALA A 26 -23.86 -12.46 1.84
CA ALA A 26 -22.98 -12.72 2.98
C ALA A 26 -23.52 -13.91 3.81
N GLU A 27 -24.79 -13.90 4.16
CA GLU A 27 -25.47 -14.99 4.88
C GLU A 27 -25.35 -16.33 4.12
N LEU A 28 -25.65 -16.34 2.81
CA LEU A 28 -25.58 -17.55 1.98
C LEU A 28 -24.15 -18.13 1.91
N LEU A 29 -23.13 -17.29 1.99
CA LEU A 29 -21.71 -17.68 1.96
C LEU A 29 -21.13 -17.94 3.37
N GLY A 30 -21.88 -17.72 4.42
CA GLY A 30 -21.46 -17.96 5.81
C GLY A 30 -20.58 -16.85 6.38
N TYR A 31 -20.61 -15.63 5.82
CA TYR A 31 -19.98 -14.47 6.42
C TYR A 31 -20.80 -13.96 7.61
N GLN A 32 -20.11 -13.41 8.60
CA GLN A 32 -20.75 -12.82 9.79
C GLN A 32 -21.62 -11.60 9.41
N ASP A 33 -21.15 -10.80 8.47
CA ASP A 33 -21.83 -9.62 7.95
C ASP A 33 -21.40 -9.29 6.52
N ALA A 34 -22.08 -8.33 5.89
CA ALA A 34 -21.78 -7.89 4.54
C ALA A 34 -20.47 -7.10 4.44
N ASP A 35 -19.99 -6.47 5.52
CA ASP A 35 -18.75 -5.70 5.48
C ASP A 35 -17.54 -6.64 5.35
N LEU A 36 -17.56 -7.79 6.04
CA LEU A 36 -16.54 -8.83 5.88
C LEU A 36 -16.55 -9.41 4.46
N LEU A 37 -17.73 -9.72 3.91
CA LEU A 37 -17.84 -10.14 2.51
C LEU A 37 -17.25 -9.10 1.56
N MET A 38 -17.62 -7.83 1.72
CA MET A 38 -17.18 -6.77 0.82
C MET A 38 -15.70 -6.45 0.98
N SER A 39 -15.14 -6.59 2.19
CA SER A 39 -13.71 -6.48 2.44
C SER A 39 -12.94 -7.56 1.67
N ASP A 40 -13.37 -8.81 1.75
CA ASP A 40 -12.74 -9.92 1.02
C ASP A 40 -12.85 -9.75 -0.50
N VAL A 41 -14.00 -9.29 -0.99
CA VAL A 41 -14.19 -8.99 -2.42
C VAL A 41 -13.26 -7.87 -2.87
N ALA A 42 -13.16 -6.80 -2.08
CA ALA A 42 -12.26 -5.67 -2.38
C ALA A 42 -10.79 -6.12 -2.37
N GLN A 43 -10.38 -6.91 -1.39
CA GLN A 43 -9.02 -7.44 -1.32
C GLN A 43 -8.70 -8.35 -2.49
N ALA A 44 -9.61 -9.27 -2.84
CA ALA A 44 -9.42 -10.15 -4.00
C ALA A 44 -9.29 -9.36 -5.31
N ALA A 45 -10.12 -8.33 -5.49
CA ALA A 45 -10.06 -7.45 -6.66
C ALA A 45 -8.71 -6.70 -6.74
N ARG A 46 -8.22 -6.15 -5.62
CA ARG A 46 -6.91 -5.48 -5.53
C ARG A 46 -5.77 -6.43 -5.86
N THR A 47 -5.80 -7.65 -5.33
CA THR A 47 -4.77 -8.66 -5.61
C THR A 47 -4.73 -9.02 -7.09
N VAL A 48 -5.89 -9.21 -7.74
CA VAL A 48 -5.97 -9.47 -9.19
C VAL A 48 -5.41 -8.30 -9.99
N ASP A 49 -5.80 -7.08 -9.65
CA ASP A 49 -5.36 -5.84 -10.30
C ASP A 49 -3.82 -5.67 -10.18
N TYR A 50 -3.29 -5.83 -8.98
CA TYR A 50 -1.84 -5.78 -8.71
C TYR A 50 -1.04 -6.81 -9.51
N ILE A 51 -1.53 -8.07 -9.56
CA ILE A 51 -0.87 -9.14 -10.32
C ILE A 51 -0.91 -8.84 -11.82
N LEU A 52 -2.03 -8.35 -12.33
CA LEU A 52 -2.18 -7.99 -13.74
C LEU A 52 -1.24 -6.83 -14.10
N ASP A 53 -1.26 -5.74 -13.35
CA ASP A 53 -0.43 -4.56 -13.59
C ASP A 53 1.06 -4.89 -13.54
N SER A 54 1.50 -5.63 -12.53
CA SER A 54 2.90 -6.06 -12.41
C SER A 54 3.32 -7.02 -13.52
N THR A 55 2.39 -7.88 -13.99
CA THR A 55 2.65 -8.78 -15.12
C THR A 55 2.76 -8.02 -16.44
N TRP A 56 1.83 -7.12 -16.73
CA TRP A 56 1.85 -6.28 -17.92
C TRP A 56 3.05 -5.36 -17.94
N TYR A 57 3.41 -4.77 -16.80
CA TYR A 57 4.61 -3.95 -16.69
C TYR A 57 5.86 -4.75 -17.09
N ARG A 58 6.04 -5.95 -16.55
CA ARG A 58 7.18 -6.83 -16.86
C ARG A 58 7.20 -7.26 -18.33
N LEU A 59 6.04 -7.63 -18.88
CA LEU A 59 5.93 -8.02 -20.29
C LEU A 59 6.26 -6.86 -21.22
N ALA A 60 5.76 -5.65 -20.94
CA ALA A 60 6.01 -4.45 -21.74
C ALA A 60 7.50 -4.05 -21.77
N HIS A 61 8.24 -4.40 -20.72
CA HIS A 61 9.66 -4.03 -20.60
C HIS A 61 10.64 -5.17 -20.89
N LYS A 62 10.17 -6.45 -20.87
CA LYS A 62 11.02 -7.63 -21.17
C LYS A 62 11.44 -7.73 -22.63
N GLY A 63 10.74 -7.09 -23.55
CA GLY A 63 10.98 -7.18 -24.99
C GLY A 63 11.87 -6.09 -25.61
N ARG A 64 12.28 -5.08 -24.85
CA ARG A 64 13.11 -3.97 -25.37
C ARG A 64 14.62 -4.22 -25.33
N ASP A 65 15.05 -5.28 -24.65
CA ASP A 65 16.44 -5.76 -24.67
C ASP A 65 16.65 -6.87 -25.73
N GLY A 66 15.82 -6.86 -26.78
CA GLY A 66 15.81 -7.85 -27.84
C GLY A 66 17.11 -7.92 -28.62
N GLY A 67 17.68 -9.12 -28.70
CA GLY A 67 18.46 -9.56 -29.83
C GLY A 67 19.91 -9.08 -29.90
N GLY A 68 20.70 -9.46 -28.92
CA GLY A 68 22.15 -9.32 -29.04
C GLY A 68 22.84 -10.17 -27.97
N ARG A 69 23.39 -11.30 -28.38
CA ARG A 69 24.22 -12.23 -27.59
C ARG A 69 25.56 -11.58 -27.21
N PHE A 70 25.53 -10.39 -26.63
CA PHE A 70 26.66 -9.76 -25.96
C PHE A 70 26.22 -9.42 -24.55
N LEU A 71 27.02 -9.85 -23.56
CA LEU A 71 27.01 -9.45 -22.18
C LEU A 71 26.89 -7.92 -22.04
N ARG A 72 25.68 -7.38 -22.24
CA ARG A 72 25.40 -5.99 -21.97
C ARG A 72 25.29 -5.86 -20.45
N LYS A 73 26.41 -5.41 -19.87
CA LYS A 73 26.50 -5.00 -18.48
C LYS A 73 25.19 -4.29 -18.13
N ILE A 74 24.35 -4.93 -17.29
CA ILE A 74 23.10 -4.34 -16.82
C ILE A 74 23.48 -2.95 -16.29
N ARG A 75 23.00 -1.90 -16.94
CA ARG A 75 23.24 -0.54 -16.49
C ARG A 75 22.35 -0.32 -15.24
N SER A 76 22.87 -0.73 -14.09
CA SER A 76 22.28 -0.31 -12.81
C SER A 76 22.78 1.10 -12.52
N THR A 77 21.85 2.00 -12.24
CA THR A 77 22.17 3.33 -11.74
C THR A 77 21.97 3.30 -10.23
N THR A 78 23.05 3.39 -9.47
CA THR A 78 22.98 3.49 -8.00
C THR A 78 22.28 4.78 -7.63
N LEU A 79 21.23 4.69 -6.82
CA LEU A 79 20.47 5.82 -6.30
C LEU A 79 20.99 6.24 -4.91
N SER A 80 21.23 5.25 -4.07
CA SER A 80 21.75 5.41 -2.72
C SER A 80 22.42 4.12 -2.29
N ARG A 81 22.85 4.04 -1.01
CA ARG A 81 23.40 2.82 -0.46
C ARG A 81 22.42 1.67 -0.65
N ASP A 82 22.88 0.60 -1.30
CA ASP A 82 22.16 -0.66 -1.53
C ASP A 82 20.84 -0.53 -2.34
N ILE A 83 20.58 0.63 -2.98
CA ILE A 83 19.43 0.84 -3.85
C ILE A 83 19.91 1.31 -5.23
N ALA A 84 19.38 0.68 -6.26
CA ALA A 84 19.67 1.01 -7.64
C ALA A 84 18.43 0.91 -8.54
N VAL A 85 18.51 1.47 -9.74
CA VAL A 85 17.55 1.18 -10.82
C VAL A 85 18.15 0.13 -11.74
N SER A 86 17.43 -0.95 -11.95
CA SER A 86 17.77 -2.02 -12.90
C SER A 86 16.51 -2.42 -13.66
N ASN A 87 16.61 -2.56 -14.98
CA ASN A 87 15.48 -2.94 -15.84
C ASN A 87 14.21 -2.08 -15.63
N ARG A 88 14.37 -0.79 -15.35
CA ARG A 88 13.29 0.16 -15.02
C ARG A 88 12.53 -0.16 -13.72
N GLU A 89 13.11 -0.92 -12.82
CA GLU A 89 12.61 -1.18 -11.50
C GLU A 89 13.60 -0.68 -10.46
N VAL A 90 13.14 -0.25 -9.32
CA VAL A 90 13.98 0.00 -8.14
C VAL A 90 14.29 -1.33 -7.51
N VAL A 91 15.58 -1.60 -7.30
CA VAL A 91 16.06 -2.85 -6.72
C VAL A 91 16.84 -2.58 -5.45
N ILE A 92 16.67 -3.45 -4.45
CA ILE A 92 17.52 -3.53 -3.27
C ILE A 92 18.65 -4.50 -3.57
N GLY A 93 19.90 -4.11 -3.33
CA GLY A 93 21.09 -4.91 -3.58
C GLY A 93 20.98 -6.31 -2.93
N LEU A 94 21.55 -7.32 -3.60
CA LEU A 94 21.51 -8.69 -3.08
C LEU A 94 22.29 -8.85 -1.76
N ASP A 95 23.33 -8.04 -1.59
CA ASP A 95 24.19 -8.02 -0.41
C ASP A 95 23.67 -7.07 0.69
N ALA A 96 22.48 -6.49 0.51
CA ALA A 96 21.88 -5.59 1.48
C ALA A 96 21.53 -6.33 2.78
N ASP A 97 22.02 -5.82 3.90
CA ASP A 97 21.74 -6.35 5.23
C ASP A 97 20.65 -5.53 5.92
N PHE A 98 19.43 -6.08 5.94
CA PHE A 98 18.27 -5.45 6.57
C PHE A 98 18.44 -5.26 8.08
N SER A 99 19.28 -6.06 8.75
CA SER A 99 19.54 -5.93 10.19
C SER A 99 20.40 -4.71 10.51
N LEU A 100 21.31 -4.36 9.62
CA LEU A 100 22.19 -3.20 9.75
C LEU A 100 21.54 -1.90 9.22
N ASP A 101 20.60 -2.03 8.28
CA ASP A 101 19.90 -0.88 7.67
C ASP A 101 18.38 -1.10 7.64
N PRO A 102 17.69 -0.93 8.77
CA PRO A 102 16.25 -1.12 8.85
C PRO A 102 15.44 -0.07 8.05
N VAL A 103 16.08 1.00 7.57
CA VAL A 103 15.42 2.08 6.79
C VAL A 103 15.37 1.76 5.30
N ILE A 104 16.12 0.77 4.84
CA ILE A 104 16.30 0.49 3.41
C ILE A 104 14.99 0.29 2.65
N GLY A 105 13.99 -0.36 3.28
CA GLY A 105 12.68 -0.56 2.68
C GLY A 105 11.94 0.75 2.41
N LEU A 106 11.90 1.67 3.38
CA LEU A 106 11.30 3.00 3.20
C LEU A 106 12.09 3.84 2.19
N ARG A 107 13.41 3.73 2.18
CA ARG A 107 14.28 4.43 1.22
C ARG A 107 14.02 3.93 -0.21
N ALA A 108 13.86 2.60 -0.40
CA ALA A 108 13.49 2.03 -1.69
C ALA A 108 12.10 2.49 -2.14
N ALA A 109 11.12 2.48 -1.24
CA ALA A 109 9.76 2.94 -1.51
C ALA A 109 9.70 4.41 -1.90
N ALA A 110 10.39 5.28 -1.16
CA ALA A 110 10.49 6.71 -1.49
C ALA A 110 11.15 6.93 -2.84
N SER A 111 12.27 6.26 -3.11
CA SER A 111 12.98 6.36 -4.40
C SER A 111 12.11 5.89 -5.56
N ALA A 112 11.40 4.79 -5.40
CA ALA A 112 10.50 4.23 -6.41
C ALA A 112 9.36 5.22 -6.74
N ALA A 113 8.71 5.76 -5.71
CA ALA A 113 7.64 6.74 -5.89
C ALA A 113 8.13 8.04 -6.54
N GLN A 114 9.29 8.56 -6.14
CA GLN A 114 9.86 9.77 -6.73
C GLN A 114 10.27 9.59 -8.20
N LEU A 115 10.67 8.39 -8.60
CA LEU A 115 11.02 8.06 -9.98
C LEU A 115 9.84 7.61 -10.83
N GLY A 116 8.68 7.32 -10.22
CA GLY A 116 7.54 6.71 -10.91
C GLY A 116 7.88 5.32 -11.45
N LEU A 117 8.70 4.55 -10.73
CA LEU A 117 9.13 3.20 -11.09
C LEU A 117 8.63 2.21 -10.03
N PRO A 118 8.23 0.98 -10.40
CA PRO A 118 7.91 -0.04 -9.41
C PRO A 118 9.16 -0.52 -8.67
N ILE A 119 8.96 -1.08 -7.49
CA ILE A 119 9.98 -1.87 -6.81
C ILE A 119 9.97 -3.29 -7.39
N SER A 120 11.14 -3.90 -7.59
CA SER A 120 11.20 -5.26 -8.10
C SER A 120 10.54 -6.25 -7.12
N MET A 121 9.83 -7.24 -7.65
CA MET A 121 9.15 -8.25 -6.83
C MET A 121 10.13 -9.04 -5.94
N ASP A 122 11.34 -9.32 -6.45
CA ASP A 122 12.38 -9.97 -5.65
C ASP A 122 12.79 -9.12 -4.44
N SER A 123 12.93 -7.80 -4.62
CA SER A 123 13.25 -6.88 -3.52
C SER A 123 12.13 -6.79 -2.50
N LEU A 124 10.87 -6.75 -2.95
CA LEU A 124 9.69 -6.74 -2.08
C LEU A 124 9.58 -8.05 -1.30
N ALA A 125 9.72 -9.21 -1.96
CA ALA A 125 9.65 -10.51 -1.31
C ALA A 125 10.73 -10.67 -0.21
N ARG A 126 11.99 -10.34 -0.52
CA ARG A 126 13.09 -10.38 0.46
C ARG A 126 12.87 -9.43 1.63
N LEU A 127 12.36 -8.23 1.37
CA LEU A 127 12.03 -7.27 2.43
C LEU A 127 10.90 -7.78 3.31
N GLY A 128 9.82 -8.30 2.72
CA GLY A 128 8.68 -8.87 3.44
C GLY A 128 9.09 -10.08 4.30
N GLU A 129 9.89 -10.99 3.75
CA GLU A 129 10.42 -12.14 4.47
C GLU A 129 11.30 -11.71 5.66
N SER A 130 12.17 -10.74 5.45
CA SER A 130 13.03 -10.19 6.50
C SER A 130 12.21 -9.58 7.64
N LEU A 131 11.24 -8.71 7.32
CA LEU A 131 10.37 -8.08 8.30
C LEU A 131 9.50 -9.09 9.05
N SER A 132 8.97 -10.10 8.36
CA SER A 132 8.18 -11.19 8.96
C SER A 132 9.00 -12.03 9.95
N SER A 133 10.30 -12.12 9.71
CA SER A 133 11.25 -12.77 10.63
C SER A 133 11.71 -11.83 11.76
N GLY A 134 11.23 -10.60 11.80
CA GLY A 134 11.64 -9.57 12.77
C GLY A 134 12.98 -8.91 12.45
N ILE A 135 13.62 -9.28 11.33
CA ILE A 135 14.88 -8.68 10.88
C ILE A 135 14.58 -7.37 10.14
N GLY A 136 15.31 -6.29 10.44
CA GLY A 136 15.12 -5.00 9.80
C GLY A 136 13.88 -4.24 10.29
N ALA A 137 13.32 -4.61 11.44
CA ALA A 137 12.28 -3.84 12.08
C ALA A 137 12.79 -2.44 12.45
N LEU A 138 11.99 -1.42 12.15
CA LEU A 138 12.32 -0.05 12.53
C LEU A 138 12.35 0.09 14.06
N PRO A 139 13.35 0.77 14.63
CA PRO A 139 13.36 1.06 16.06
C PRO A 139 12.23 2.00 16.46
N ASN A 140 11.87 2.00 17.73
CA ASN A 140 10.87 2.91 18.27
C ASN A 140 11.55 3.89 19.26
N PRO A 141 11.54 5.21 19.00
CA PRO A 141 11.00 5.89 17.83
C PRO A 141 11.82 5.63 16.54
N TRP A 142 11.19 5.87 15.38
CA TRP A 142 11.87 5.73 14.10
C TRP A 142 13.04 6.70 13.96
N PRO A 143 14.12 6.30 13.26
CA PRO A 143 15.16 7.23 12.87
C PRO A 143 14.58 8.37 12.00
N ARG A 144 15.20 9.52 12.08
CA ARG A 144 14.82 10.70 11.26
C ARG A 144 14.73 10.35 9.77
N GLU A 145 15.68 9.58 9.28
CA GLU A 145 15.71 9.14 7.88
C GLU A 145 14.46 8.32 7.50
N ALA A 146 13.99 7.42 8.37
CA ALA A 146 12.77 6.64 8.11
C ALA A 146 11.54 7.54 7.96
N ARG A 147 11.38 8.52 8.86
CA ARG A 147 10.31 9.53 8.77
C ARG A 147 10.41 10.34 7.48
N GLU A 148 11.60 10.82 7.13
CA GLU A 148 11.82 11.62 5.91
C GLU A 148 11.49 10.81 4.65
N ASN A 149 11.84 9.53 4.61
CA ASN A 149 11.49 8.65 3.50
C ASN A 149 9.98 8.36 3.44
N LEU A 150 9.31 8.17 4.58
CA LEU A 150 7.84 8.04 4.60
C LEU A 150 7.17 9.30 4.04
N ILE A 151 7.59 10.48 4.48
CA ILE A 151 7.04 11.75 3.99
C ILE A 151 7.35 11.95 2.49
N SER A 152 8.53 11.55 2.03
CA SER A 152 8.90 11.57 0.62
C SER A 152 8.04 10.64 -0.23
N LEU A 153 7.74 9.44 0.27
CA LEU A 153 6.82 8.49 -0.36
C LEU A 153 5.42 9.10 -0.49
N ILE A 154 4.86 9.60 0.61
CA ILE A 154 3.51 10.20 0.64
C ILE A 154 3.46 11.44 -0.26
N GLY A 155 4.51 12.26 -0.26
CA GLY A 155 4.62 13.48 -1.06
C GLY A 155 4.81 13.26 -2.57
N ALA A 156 4.98 12.02 -3.02
CA ALA A 156 5.14 11.70 -4.44
C ALA A 156 3.82 11.79 -5.26
N GLY A 157 2.71 12.15 -4.61
CA GLY A 157 1.41 12.29 -5.27
C GLY A 157 0.90 10.97 -5.85
N SER A 158 0.40 10.96 -7.07
CA SER A 158 -0.19 9.76 -7.68
C SER A 158 0.79 8.58 -7.82
N ALA A 159 2.08 8.83 -7.90
CA ALA A 159 3.10 7.77 -7.97
C ALA A 159 3.19 6.96 -6.65
N MET A 160 2.78 7.54 -5.52
CA MET A 160 2.68 6.84 -4.23
C MET A 160 1.75 5.62 -4.32
N VAL A 161 0.65 5.73 -5.06
CA VAL A 161 -0.44 4.74 -5.05
C VAL A 161 0.06 3.34 -5.40
N GLN A 162 0.79 3.22 -6.51
CA GLN A 162 1.32 1.93 -6.97
C GLN A 162 2.33 1.34 -5.96
N ILE A 163 3.17 2.19 -5.39
CA ILE A 163 4.18 1.74 -4.44
C ILE A 163 3.52 1.31 -3.12
N PHE A 164 2.56 2.10 -2.63
CA PHE A 164 1.83 1.77 -1.42
C PHE A 164 1.01 0.48 -1.57
N GLU A 165 0.38 0.26 -2.74
CA GLU A 165 -0.31 -0.98 -3.06
C GLU A 165 0.64 -2.18 -3.05
N ALA A 166 1.83 -2.06 -3.65
CA ALA A 166 2.83 -3.12 -3.62
C ALA A 166 3.28 -3.48 -2.20
N LEU A 167 3.51 -2.46 -1.35
CA LEU A 167 3.87 -2.65 0.05
C LEU A 167 2.73 -3.29 0.86
N ASP A 168 1.47 -2.99 0.52
CA ASP A 168 0.29 -3.57 1.17
C ASP A 168 0.08 -5.02 0.76
N GLN A 169 0.22 -5.35 -0.53
CA GLN A 169 0.07 -6.72 -1.04
C GLN A 169 1.13 -7.67 -0.49
N GLU A 170 2.34 -7.18 -0.25
CA GLU A 170 3.45 -7.93 0.37
C GLU A 170 3.47 -7.79 1.91
N GLU A 171 2.41 -7.27 2.49
CA GLU A 171 2.21 -7.08 3.94
C GLU A 171 3.27 -6.21 4.65
N ILE A 172 4.16 -5.58 3.90
CA ILE A 172 5.27 -4.76 4.42
C ILE A 172 4.75 -3.57 5.24
N ILE A 173 3.66 -2.94 4.77
CA ILE A 173 3.08 -1.77 5.44
C ILE A 173 2.66 -2.08 6.88
N PHE A 174 2.26 -3.32 7.21
CA PHE A 174 1.80 -3.71 8.54
C PHE A 174 2.93 -3.85 9.56
N HIS A 175 4.16 -4.04 9.09
CA HIS A 175 5.33 -4.03 9.95
C HIS A 175 5.73 -2.60 10.34
N TRP A 176 5.43 -1.63 9.48
CA TRP A 176 5.68 -0.21 9.75
C TRP A 176 4.51 0.47 10.48
N ILE A 177 3.29 0.15 10.06
CA ILE A 177 2.05 0.75 10.54
C ILE A 177 1.05 -0.37 10.84
N PRO A 178 1.18 -1.06 11.98
CA PRO A 178 0.30 -2.18 12.35
C PRO A 178 -1.18 -1.80 12.39
N GLU A 179 -1.48 -0.54 12.73
CA GLU A 179 -2.83 0.00 12.82
C GLU A 179 -3.55 0.02 11.46
N TRP A 180 -2.80 -0.02 10.36
CA TRP A 180 -3.33 -0.05 9.00
C TRP A 180 -4.21 -1.28 8.73
N LYS A 181 -3.97 -2.38 9.45
CA LYS A 181 -4.76 -3.62 9.34
C LYS A 181 -6.25 -3.39 9.60
N SER A 182 -6.61 -2.48 10.51
CA SER A 182 -8.00 -2.23 10.87
C SER A 182 -8.81 -1.51 9.79
N VAL A 183 -8.15 -0.83 8.87
CA VAL A 183 -8.78 -0.05 7.80
C VAL A 183 -8.57 -0.66 6.42
N ARG A 184 -7.73 -1.68 6.31
CA ARG A 184 -7.41 -2.36 5.05
C ARG A 184 -8.65 -2.93 4.40
N SER A 185 -8.89 -2.55 3.15
CA SER A 185 -10.03 -3.01 2.35
C SER A 185 -11.39 -2.82 3.02
N LEU A 186 -11.46 -1.99 4.08
CA LEU A 186 -12.69 -1.75 4.83
C LEU A 186 -13.70 -1.02 3.95
N PRO A 187 -14.89 -1.60 3.70
CA PRO A 187 -15.91 -0.96 2.88
C PRO A 187 -16.49 0.28 3.57
N GLN A 188 -16.96 1.23 2.78
CA GLN A 188 -17.69 2.39 3.27
C GLN A 188 -19.13 2.32 2.78
N ARG A 189 -20.09 2.20 3.71
CA ARG A 189 -21.52 2.04 3.38
C ARG A 189 -22.20 3.34 2.92
N ASN A 190 -21.52 4.47 3.03
CA ASN A 190 -22.06 5.74 2.55
C ASN A 190 -21.90 5.82 1.02
N VAL A 191 -22.99 6.08 0.30
CA VAL A 191 -23.04 6.20 -1.17
C VAL A 191 -22.11 7.28 -1.75
N LEU A 192 -21.66 8.23 -0.95
CA LEU A 192 -20.71 9.26 -1.34
C LEU A 192 -19.27 8.74 -1.40
N HIS A 193 -18.97 7.63 -0.74
CA HIS A 193 -17.63 7.06 -0.74
C HIS A 193 -17.46 6.04 -1.86
N ARG A 194 -16.51 6.30 -2.74
CA ARG A 194 -16.20 5.47 -3.90
C ARG A 194 -15.17 4.38 -3.59
N HIS A 195 -14.39 4.57 -2.54
CA HIS A 195 -13.22 3.75 -2.19
C HIS A 195 -13.40 3.12 -0.81
N THR A 196 -12.68 2.04 -0.56
CA THR A 196 -12.43 1.52 0.80
C THR A 196 -11.73 2.58 1.66
N VAL A 197 -11.78 2.43 2.98
CA VAL A 197 -11.21 3.42 3.92
C VAL A 197 -9.72 3.65 3.65
N ASP A 198 -8.94 2.57 3.55
CA ASP A 198 -7.51 2.63 3.26
C ASP A 198 -7.21 3.33 1.92
N ARG A 199 -7.95 2.97 0.85
CA ARG A 199 -7.79 3.62 -0.44
C ARG A 199 -8.19 5.10 -0.40
N HIS A 200 -9.25 5.44 0.32
CA HIS A 200 -9.65 6.83 0.53
C HIS A 200 -8.54 7.65 1.22
N MET A 201 -7.90 7.08 2.25
CA MET A 201 -6.78 7.73 2.93
C MET A 201 -5.58 7.95 2.01
N VAL A 202 -5.24 6.95 1.19
CA VAL A 202 -4.17 7.08 0.17
C VAL A 202 -4.51 8.17 -0.85
N GLU A 203 -5.73 8.19 -1.40
CA GLU A 203 -6.15 9.23 -2.35
C GLU A 203 -6.18 10.63 -1.72
N THR A 204 -6.58 10.74 -0.45
CA THR A 204 -6.53 12.00 0.28
C THR A 204 -5.09 12.50 0.40
N ALA A 205 -4.13 11.61 0.69
CA ALA A 205 -2.71 11.95 0.72
C ALA A 205 -2.17 12.39 -0.66
N VAL A 206 -2.62 11.75 -1.75
CA VAL A 206 -2.30 12.18 -3.13
C VAL A 206 -2.77 13.62 -3.39
N HIS A 207 -3.99 13.96 -2.99
CA HIS A 207 -4.50 15.33 -3.13
C HIS A 207 -3.75 16.32 -2.24
N ALA A 208 -3.41 15.93 -0.99
CA ALA A 208 -2.64 16.74 -0.07
C ALA A 208 -1.22 17.06 -0.61
N ALA A 209 -0.61 16.13 -1.35
CA ALA A 209 0.70 16.34 -1.96
C ALA A 209 0.74 17.55 -2.89
N ALA A 210 -0.36 17.83 -3.61
CA ALA A 210 -0.47 19.02 -4.48
C ALA A 210 -0.50 20.35 -3.71
N LEU A 211 -0.81 20.32 -2.40
CA LEU A 211 -0.95 21.48 -1.53
C LEU A 211 0.29 21.77 -0.67
N THR A 212 1.32 20.94 -0.75
CA THR A 212 2.51 21.02 0.12
C THR A 212 3.23 22.35 0.05
N ARG A 213 3.19 23.03 -1.11
CA ARG A 213 3.81 24.36 -1.28
C ARG A 213 3.00 25.51 -0.70
N GLN A 214 1.79 25.24 -0.22
CA GLN A 214 0.86 26.27 0.30
C GLN A 214 0.80 26.27 1.83
N VAL A 215 1.53 25.38 2.48
CA VAL A 215 1.52 25.24 3.95
C VAL A 215 2.92 25.33 4.55
N HIS A 216 3.00 25.77 5.81
CA HIS A 216 4.27 25.86 6.54
C HIS A 216 4.83 24.50 6.97
N ARG A 217 3.97 23.50 7.17
CA ARG A 217 4.34 22.16 7.63
C ARG A 217 3.79 21.10 6.68
N PRO A 218 4.43 20.94 5.50
CA PRO A 218 4.01 19.94 4.50
C PRO A 218 4.08 18.51 5.03
N ASP A 219 5.01 18.22 5.92
CA ASP A 219 5.15 16.94 6.59
C ASP A 219 3.91 16.59 7.44
N LEU A 220 3.39 17.55 8.22
CA LEU A 220 2.16 17.34 8.99
C LEU A 220 0.92 17.24 8.10
N LEU A 221 0.85 18.03 7.03
CA LEU A 221 -0.24 17.93 6.06
C LEU A 221 -0.34 16.52 5.48
N LEU A 222 0.78 15.99 4.99
CA LEU A 222 0.85 14.66 4.39
C LEU A 222 0.55 13.55 5.40
N PHE A 223 1.13 13.65 6.59
CA PHE A 223 0.86 12.72 7.68
C PHE A 223 -0.62 12.73 8.06
N SER A 224 -1.19 13.91 8.30
CA SER A 224 -2.61 14.03 8.66
C SER A 224 -3.52 13.51 7.56
N ALA A 225 -3.22 13.77 6.29
CA ALA A 225 -4.00 13.27 5.16
C ALA A 225 -3.98 11.75 5.07
N LEU A 226 -2.83 11.09 5.32
CA LEU A 226 -2.74 9.63 5.29
C LEU A 226 -3.46 8.97 6.47
N PHE A 227 -3.54 9.61 7.63
CA PHE A 227 -4.05 8.97 8.86
C PHE A 227 -5.39 9.52 9.35
N HIS A 228 -6.05 10.44 8.62
CA HIS A 228 -7.25 11.14 9.12
C HIS A 228 -8.42 10.21 9.49
N ASP A 229 -8.53 9.07 8.84
CA ASP A 229 -9.59 8.07 9.03
C ASP A 229 -9.11 6.77 9.69
N ILE A 230 -7.90 6.76 10.30
CA ILE A 230 -7.31 5.55 10.92
C ILE A 230 -8.16 4.99 12.08
N GLY A 231 -9.06 5.79 12.63
CA GLY A 231 -9.99 5.38 13.68
C GLY A 231 -11.18 4.56 13.19
N LYS A 232 -11.41 4.45 11.88
CA LYS A 232 -12.52 3.65 11.34
C LYS A 232 -12.28 2.14 11.56
N GLY A 233 -13.35 1.33 11.39
CA GLY A 233 -13.27 -0.13 11.49
C GLY A 233 -13.53 -0.68 12.91
N SER A 234 -14.26 0.04 13.74
CA SER A 234 -14.76 -0.44 15.01
C SER A 234 -16.15 0.16 15.31
N GLU A 235 -16.82 -0.37 16.34
CA GLU A 235 -18.12 0.15 16.82
C GLU A 235 -17.99 1.48 17.59
N GLU A 236 -16.78 1.85 18.00
CA GLU A 236 -16.50 3.11 18.69
C GLU A 236 -16.62 4.30 17.73
N ASP A 237 -16.84 5.51 18.31
CA ASP A 237 -16.74 6.74 17.53
C ASP A 237 -15.35 6.85 16.90
N HIS A 238 -15.33 6.96 15.56
CA HIS A 238 -14.09 6.94 14.79
C HIS A 238 -13.18 8.13 15.06
N SER A 239 -13.73 9.27 15.52
CA SER A 239 -12.95 10.47 15.84
C SER A 239 -12.21 10.28 17.16
N GLU A 240 -12.90 9.77 18.20
CA GLU A 240 -12.30 9.48 19.51
C GLU A 240 -11.24 8.38 19.40
N ARG A 241 -11.55 7.31 18.64
CA ARG A 241 -10.59 6.25 18.38
C ARG A 241 -9.39 6.76 17.58
N GLY A 242 -9.63 7.59 16.55
CA GLY A 242 -8.58 8.22 15.73
C GLY A 242 -7.64 9.06 16.58
N GLU A 243 -8.17 9.89 17.50
CA GLU A 243 -7.37 10.69 18.43
C GLU A 243 -6.46 9.81 19.30
N ARG A 244 -7.00 8.71 19.84
CA ARG A 244 -6.20 7.77 20.65
C ARG A 244 -5.11 7.04 19.86
N LEU A 245 -5.37 6.72 18.59
CA LEU A 245 -4.41 6.01 17.73
C LEU A 245 -3.33 6.93 17.18
N ILE A 246 -3.66 8.17 16.81
CA ILE A 246 -2.74 9.04 16.09
C ILE A 246 -1.56 9.49 16.93
N ALA A 247 -1.74 9.75 18.22
CA ALA A 247 -0.67 10.20 19.10
C ALA A 247 0.48 9.17 19.22
N PRO A 248 0.23 7.88 19.54
CA PRO A 248 1.30 6.87 19.55
C PRO A 248 1.89 6.60 18.17
N ILE A 249 1.10 6.66 17.07
CA ILE A 249 1.62 6.54 15.70
C ILE A 249 2.59 7.68 15.41
N ALA A 250 2.19 8.92 15.69
CA ALA A 250 3.01 10.11 15.47
C ALA A 250 4.32 10.05 16.28
N ALA A 251 4.23 9.71 17.57
CA ALA A 251 5.41 9.56 18.43
C ALA A 251 6.36 8.47 17.91
N ARG A 252 5.84 7.31 17.49
CA ARG A 252 6.63 6.20 16.92
C ARG A 252 7.34 6.64 15.63
N ILE A 253 6.66 7.37 14.74
CA ILE A 253 7.23 7.85 13.47
C ILE A 253 8.20 9.03 13.70
N GLY A 254 8.17 9.65 14.89
CA GLY A 254 9.07 10.74 15.27
C GLY A 254 8.53 12.15 15.02
N PHE A 255 7.19 12.27 15.05
CA PHE A 255 6.52 13.58 15.11
C PHE A 255 6.30 14.03 16.55
#